data_099acdc2471f5377ee69993f97ee747a
#
_entry.id   099acdc2471f5377ee69993f97ee747a
#
_cell.length_a   1.000
_cell.length_b   1.000
_cell.length_c   1.000
_cell.angle_alpha   90.00
_cell.angle_beta   90.00
_cell.angle_gamma   90.00
#
_symmetry.space_group_name_H-M   'P 1'
#
loop_
_entity.id
_entity.type
_entity.pdbx_description
1 polymer ?
#
loop_
_entity_poly.entity_id
_entity_poly.type
_entity_poly.pdbx_seq_one_letter_code
_entity_poly.pdbx_strand_id
1 'polypeptide(L)'
;ASSDSHVNGARGDADHDYYGVGAALRYDFSTPFYLEGSVRAGSASTDFDGAFGNASAHFESDAFYASAHLGGGYVFKLDPVQLDLYGRYTVTYLDNDDTDLGTGYGETLSMSSATTHALRIGGRLTGDFSATTSWKVGAAYEHVFDGDAEADILFGGSAAALDVPSLSGNTGILELGLSVKPSAASPWTADIGVKGYVGDRRGAAGSISVLYAF
;
A
#
# COMPACT_ATOMS: atom_id res chain seq x y z
N ALA A 1 9.11 -5.55 6.31
CA ALA A 1 8.54 -6.63 5.48
C ALA A 1 9.67 -7.31 4.74
N SER A 2 9.60 -8.62 4.55
CA SER A 2 10.59 -9.38 3.79
C SER A 2 9.96 -9.99 2.55
N SER A 3 10.72 -10.10 1.47
CA SER A 3 10.28 -10.73 0.22
C SER A 3 11.40 -11.55 -0.42
N ASP A 4 11.08 -12.77 -0.88
CA ASP A 4 11.98 -13.57 -1.71
C ASP A 4 11.74 -13.21 -3.18
N SER A 5 12.78 -12.81 -3.90
CA SER A 5 12.68 -12.48 -5.31
C SER A 5 13.49 -13.44 -6.18
N HIS A 6 12.88 -13.93 -7.24
CA HIS A 6 13.51 -14.75 -8.27
C HIS A 6 13.31 -14.08 -9.62
N VAL A 7 14.31 -13.40 -10.12
CA VAL A 7 14.33 -12.82 -11.47
C VAL A 7 15.41 -13.54 -12.26
N ASN A 8 15.11 -13.97 -13.48
CA ASN A 8 15.97 -14.71 -14.43
C ASN A 8 17.48 -14.63 -14.14
N GLY A 9 18.02 -15.61 -13.35
CA GLY A 9 19.43 -15.70 -13.01
C GLY A 9 19.88 -14.93 -11.75
N ALA A 10 19.01 -14.18 -11.12
CA ALA A 10 19.22 -13.55 -9.82
C ALA A 10 18.45 -14.28 -8.73
N ARG A 11 19.05 -14.44 -7.57
CA ARG A 11 18.41 -14.94 -6.35
C ARG A 11 18.80 -14.01 -5.23
N GLY A 12 17.85 -13.60 -4.42
CA GLY A 12 18.13 -12.75 -3.28
C GLY A 12 16.94 -12.59 -2.37
N ASP A 13 17.27 -12.23 -1.15
CA ASP A 13 16.35 -11.85 -0.11
C ASP A 13 16.33 -10.32 -0.03
N ALA A 14 15.18 -9.73 0.14
CA ALA A 14 15.02 -8.30 0.35
C ALA A 14 14.19 -8.03 1.61
N ASP A 15 14.74 -7.25 2.50
CA ASP A 15 14.05 -6.70 3.65
C ASP A 15 13.66 -5.25 3.39
N HIS A 16 12.39 -4.93 3.70
CA HIS A 16 11.84 -3.60 3.49
C HIS A 16 11.35 -3.02 4.80
N ASP A 17 11.90 -1.89 5.17
CA ASP A 17 11.44 -1.08 6.28
C ASP A 17 10.89 0.25 5.78
N TYR A 18 9.81 0.71 6.38
CA TYR A 18 9.24 2.01 6.06
C TYR A 18 8.68 2.69 7.30
N TYR A 19 8.85 4.01 7.34
CA TYR A 19 8.29 4.86 8.36
C TYR A 19 7.73 6.13 7.73
N GLY A 20 6.75 6.72 8.39
CA GLY A 20 6.15 7.95 7.87
C GLY A 20 5.11 8.52 8.81
N VAL A 21 4.66 9.69 8.43
CA VAL A 21 3.59 10.42 9.11
C VAL A 21 2.48 10.75 8.14
N GLY A 22 1.27 10.91 8.65
CA GLY A 22 0.14 11.28 7.83
C GLY A 22 -0.97 11.91 8.63
N ALA A 23 -1.86 12.59 7.92
CA ALA A 23 -3.09 13.14 8.44
C ALA A 23 -4.27 12.70 7.57
N ALA A 24 -5.39 12.44 8.20
CA ALA A 24 -6.62 12.09 7.52
C ALA A 24 -7.78 12.91 8.09
N LEU A 25 -8.72 13.25 7.22
CA LEU A 25 -9.94 13.95 7.56
C LEU A 25 -11.12 13.22 6.92
N ARG A 26 -12.20 13.09 7.68
CA ARG A 26 -13.51 12.67 7.17
C ARG A 26 -14.54 13.69 7.64
N TYR A 27 -15.41 14.06 6.71
CA TYR A 27 -16.54 14.92 6.97
C TYR A 27 -17.84 14.19 6.61
N ASP A 28 -18.66 13.92 7.62
CA ASP A 28 -19.97 13.30 7.47
C ASP A 28 -21.03 14.41 7.38
N PHE A 29 -21.79 14.42 6.26
CA PHE A 29 -22.87 15.38 6.07
C PHE A 29 -24.09 15.00 6.91
N SER A 30 -25.06 15.90 7.02
CA SER A 30 -26.38 15.60 7.61
C SER A 30 -27.19 14.57 6.81
N THR A 31 -26.75 14.27 5.60
CA THR A 31 -27.22 13.20 4.71
C THR A 31 -26.32 11.97 4.86
N PRO A 32 -26.70 10.79 4.31
CA PRO A 32 -25.83 9.61 4.34
C PRO A 32 -24.52 9.73 3.56
N PHE A 33 -24.23 10.86 2.92
CA PHE A 33 -22.97 11.11 2.22
C PHE A 33 -21.85 11.51 3.16
N TYR A 34 -20.61 11.16 2.78
CA TYR A 34 -19.41 11.65 3.41
C TYR A 34 -18.32 11.96 2.37
N LEU A 35 -17.36 12.80 2.77
CA LEU A 35 -16.09 12.99 2.08
C LEU A 35 -14.94 12.60 2.99
N GLU A 36 -13.89 12.07 2.41
CA GLU A 36 -12.67 11.74 3.13
C GLU A 36 -11.44 12.14 2.31
N GLY A 37 -10.38 12.47 3.00
CA GLY A 37 -9.10 12.74 2.38
C GLY A 37 -7.96 12.45 3.33
N SER A 38 -6.78 12.13 2.80
CA SER A 38 -5.57 12.03 3.60
C SER A 38 -4.35 12.42 2.80
N VAL A 39 -3.31 12.78 3.54
CA VAL A 39 -1.95 12.94 3.04
C VAL A 39 -1.02 12.17 3.94
N ARG A 40 0.02 11.58 3.36
CA ARG A 40 1.09 10.89 4.09
C ARG A 40 2.40 11.04 3.34
N ALA A 41 3.49 11.07 4.08
CA ALA A 41 4.83 11.07 3.52
C ALA A 41 5.77 10.31 4.47
N GLY A 42 6.84 9.77 3.92
CA GLY A 42 7.81 9.01 4.68
C GLY A 42 8.97 8.54 3.83
N SER A 43 9.76 7.65 4.41
CA SER A 43 10.89 7.00 3.75
C SER A 43 10.70 5.48 3.82
N ALA A 44 11.16 4.81 2.80
CA ALA A 44 11.26 3.37 2.70
C ALA A 44 12.73 3.01 2.49
N SER A 45 13.24 2.04 3.23
CA SER A 45 14.58 1.48 3.07
C SER A 45 14.47 0.03 2.62
N THR A 46 15.32 -0.36 1.70
CA THR A 46 15.38 -1.73 1.17
C THR A 46 16.82 -2.23 1.29
N ASP A 47 17.00 -3.27 2.09
CA ASP A 47 18.23 -4.04 2.15
C ASP A 47 18.10 -5.26 1.24
N PHE A 48 19.02 -5.42 0.31
CA PHE A 48 19.05 -6.56 -0.61
C PHE A 48 20.37 -7.33 -0.47
N ASP A 49 20.21 -8.62 -0.25
CA ASP A 49 21.29 -9.60 -0.29
C ASP A 49 21.02 -10.65 -1.36
N GLY A 50 21.92 -10.78 -2.34
CA GLY A 50 21.67 -11.70 -3.42
C GLY A 50 22.87 -11.98 -4.31
N ALA A 51 22.60 -12.58 -5.46
CA ALA A 51 23.58 -12.87 -6.48
C ALA A 51 23.00 -12.65 -7.89
N PHE A 52 23.78 -12.00 -8.73
CA PHE A 52 23.55 -11.88 -10.17
C PHE A 52 24.53 -12.79 -10.90
N GLY A 53 24.05 -13.95 -11.38
CA GLY A 53 24.93 -14.98 -11.93
C GLY A 53 25.90 -15.52 -10.89
N ASN A 54 27.20 -15.23 -11.04
CA ASN A 54 28.27 -15.63 -10.12
C ASN A 54 28.78 -14.49 -9.21
N ALA A 55 28.23 -13.28 -9.35
CA ALA A 55 28.59 -12.13 -8.52
C ALA A 55 27.61 -12.00 -7.37
N SER A 56 28.10 -11.87 -6.14
CA SER A 56 27.27 -11.46 -5.01
C SER A 56 26.97 -9.97 -5.10
N ALA A 57 25.75 -9.59 -4.79
CA ALA A 57 25.31 -8.21 -4.70
C ALA A 57 24.71 -7.98 -3.32
N HIS A 58 25.10 -6.89 -2.70
CA HIS A 58 24.53 -6.41 -1.45
C HIS A 58 24.39 -4.90 -1.55
N PHE A 59 23.16 -4.40 -1.40
CA PHE A 59 22.92 -2.98 -1.45
C PHE A 59 21.77 -2.55 -0.53
N GLU A 60 21.87 -1.33 -0.06
CA GLU A 60 20.84 -0.62 0.66
C GLU A 60 20.34 0.52 -0.25
N SER A 61 19.03 0.64 -0.38
CA SER A 61 18.38 1.69 -1.19
C SER A 61 17.32 2.39 -0.36
N ASP A 62 17.41 3.71 -0.31
CA ASP A 62 16.43 4.56 0.33
C ASP A 62 15.52 5.21 -0.72
N ALA A 63 14.25 5.33 -0.36
CA ALA A 63 13.24 5.98 -1.19
C ALA A 63 12.37 6.90 -0.34
N PHE A 64 12.12 8.09 -0.84
CA PHE A 64 11.09 8.98 -0.29
C PHE A 64 9.74 8.64 -0.95
N TYR A 65 8.68 8.60 -0.15
CA TYR A 65 7.34 8.51 -0.69
C TYR A 65 6.42 9.59 -0.16
N ALA A 66 5.51 10.06 -1.01
CA ALA A 66 4.40 10.93 -0.63
C ALA A 66 3.12 10.42 -1.28
N SER A 67 2.02 10.42 -0.55
CA SER A 67 0.73 9.97 -1.09
C SER A 67 -0.39 10.84 -0.56
N ALA A 68 -1.35 11.13 -1.44
CA ALA A 68 -2.59 11.80 -1.08
C ALA A 68 -3.78 11.02 -1.64
N HIS A 69 -4.90 11.00 -0.91
CA HIS A 69 -6.15 10.53 -1.48
C HIS A 69 -7.30 11.49 -1.18
N LEU A 70 -8.25 11.49 -2.10
CA LEU A 70 -9.57 12.09 -1.92
C LEU A 70 -10.62 11.04 -2.28
N GLY A 71 -11.64 10.93 -1.45
CA GLY A 71 -12.71 9.97 -1.64
C GLY A 71 -14.02 10.43 -1.01
N GLY A 72 -15.05 9.64 -1.23
CA GLY A 72 -16.34 9.85 -0.62
C GLY A 72 -17.22 8.63 -0.81
N GLY A 73 -18.34 8.64 -0.13
CA GLY A 73 -19.26 7.52 -0.20
C GLY A 73 -20.65 7.84 0.32
N TYR A 74 -21.47 6.82 0.26
CA TYR A 74 -22.86 6.85 0.71
C TYR A 74 -23.13 5.64 1.60
N VAL A 75 -23.63 5.89 2.83
CA VAL A 75 -23.94 4.86 3.82
C VAL A 75 -25.44 4.57 3.83
N PHE A 76 -25.81 3.38 3.36
CA PHE A 76 -27.17 2.86 3.46
C PHE A 76 -27.34 2.16 4.81
N LYS A 77 -28.31 2.59 5.59
CA LYS A 77 -28.71 1.91 6.84
C LYS A 77 -29.76 0.85 6.52
N LEU A 78 -29.33 -0.42 6.53
CA LEU A 78 -30.13 -1.59 6.19
C LEU A 78 -30.28 -2.47 7.45
N ASP A 79 -30.96 -1.97 8.48
CA ASP A 79 -31.08 -2.66 9.78
C ASP A 79 -31.19 -4.21 9.65
N PRO A 80 -30.28 -5.01 10.27
CA PRO A 80 -29.26 -4.67 11.28
C PRO A 80 -27.86 -4.35 10.73
N VAL A 81 -27.69 -4.16 9.45
CA VAL A 81 -26.37 -3.91 8.81
C VAL A 81 -26.33 -2.53 8.15
N GLN A 82 -25.14 -2.05 7.86
CA GLN A 82 -24.90 -0.86 7.07
C GLN A 82 -24.10 -1.23 5.82
N LEU A 83 -24.48 -0.70 4.67
CA LEU A 83 -23.74 -0.81 3.41
C LEU A 83 -23.12 0.54 3.08
N ASP A 84 -21.81 0.63 3.04
CA ASP A 84 -21.04 1.77 2.60
C ASP A 84 -20.57 1.55 1.16
N LEU A 85 -21.05 2.35 0.22
CA LEU A 85 -20.54 2.40 -1.16
C LEU A 85 -19.62 3.60 -1.30
N TYR A 86 -18.39 3.38 -1.77
CA TYR A 86 -17.39 4.42 -1.80
C TYR A 86 -16.56 4.44 -3.09
N GLY A 87 -16.02 5.62 -3.39
CA GLY A 87 -15.00 5.83 -4.39
C GLY A 87 -13.83 6.60 -3.80
N ARG A 88 -12.60 6.28 -4.23
CA ARG A 88 -11.37 6.93 -3.77
C ARG A 88 -10.38 7.07 -4.90
N TYR A 89 -9.86 8.26 -5.09
CA TYR A 89 -8.74 8.54 -5.98
C TYR A 89 -7.48 8.77 -5.16
N THR A 90 -6.40 8.10 -5.53
CA THR A 90 -5.12 8.17 -4.82
C THR A 90 -4.02 8.55 -5.79
N VAL A 91 -3.16 9.44 -5.38
CA VAL A 91 -1.90 9.78 -6.05
C VAL A 91 -0.76 9.39 -5.11
N THR A 92 0.23 8.69 -5.63
CA THR A 92 1.45 8.34 -4.87
C THR A 92 2.66 8.70 -5.69
N TYR A 93 3.56 9.45 -5.10
CA TYR A 93 4.89 9.76 -5.62
C TYR A 93 5.92 8.95 -4.86
N LEU A 94 6.85 8.36 -5.58
CA LEU A 94 8.00 7.64 -5.08
C LEU A 94 9.25 8.20 -5.72
N ASP A 95 10.24 8.51 -4.93
CA ASP A 95 11.54 9.00 -5.36
C ASP A 95 12.61 8.10 -4.78
N ASN A 96 13.45 7.55 -5.65
CA ASN A 96 14.47 6.59 -5.26
C ASN A 96 15.85 7.22 -5.47
N ASP A 97 16.78 6.94 -4.57
CA ASP A 97 18.17 7.32 -4.72
C ASP A 97 18.93 6.32 -5.59
N ASP A 98 19.95 6.82 -6.30
CA ASP A 98 20.90 5.96 -7.00
C ASP A 98 21.70 5.13 -5.98
N THR A 99 21.85 3.83 -6.26
CA THR A 99 22.40 2.86 -5.31
C THR A 99 23.56 2.08 -5.92
N ASP A 100 24.70 1.99 -5.22
CA ASP A 100 25.82 1.11 -5.58
C ASP A 100 25.40 -0.34 -5.32
N LEU A 101 25.55 -1.21 -6.33
CA LEU A 101 25.14 -2.62 -6.23
C LEU A 101 26.08 -3.49 -5.38
N GLY A 102 27.20 -2.92 -4.89
CA GLY A 102 28.12 -3.62 -4.00
C GLY A 102 28.82 -4.84 -4.62
N THR A 103 28.79 -4.98 -5.95
CA THR A 103 29.40 -6.10 -6.66
C THR A 103 30.93 -6.05 -6.67
N GLY A 104 31.51 -4.89 -6.35
CA GLY A 104 32.94 -4.62 -6.39
C GLY A 104 33.45 -4.17 -7.76
N TYR A 105 32.57 -4.04 -8.77
CA TYR A 105 32.92 -3.57 -10.10
C TYR A 105 32.50 -2.12 -10.36
N GLY A 106 31.73 -1.50 -9.43
CA GLY A 106 31.31 -0.10 -9.50
C GLY A 106 30.06 0.12 -10.36
N GLU A 107 29.16 -0.86 -10.38
CA GLU A 107 27.83 -0.72 -10.97
C GLU A 107 26.91 0.05 -10.02
N THR A 108 26.14 0.96 -10.58
CA THR A 108 25.12 1.74 -9.87
C THR A 108 23.75 1.39 -10.44
N LEU A 109 22.79 1.12 -9.58
CA LEU A 109 21.37 1.04 -9.91
C LEU A 109 20.79 2.45 -9.84
N SER A 110 20.31 2.95 -10.95
CA SER A 110 19.59 4.23 -11.03
C SER A 110 18.12 3.95 -11.30
N MET A 111 17.24 4.45 -10.44
CA MET A 111 15.80 4.31 -10.58
C MET A 111 15.15 5.67 -10.70
N SER A 112 14.32 5.85 -11.73
CA SER A 112 13.56 7.09 -11.90
C SER A 112 12.49 7.24 -10.82
N SER A 113 12.16 8.50 -10.49
CA SER A 113 10.98 8.76 -9.68
C SER A 113 9.71 8.32 -10.41
N ALA A 114 8.75 7.79 -9.67
CA ALA A 114 7.49 7.30 -10.21
C ALA A 114 6.29 7.99 -9.54
N THR A 115 5.29 8.32 -10.36
CA THR A 115 4.00 8.81 -9.85
C THR A 115 2.91 7.87 -10.29
N THR A 116 2.14 7.34 -9.34
CA THR A 116 1.01 6.47 -9.62
C THR A 116 -0.31 7.18 -9.34
N HIS A 117 -1.29 6.92 -10.20
CA HIS A 117 -2.66 7.38 -10.07
C HIS A 117 -3.60 6.18 -10.00
N ALA A 118 -4.39 6.07 -8.95
CA ALA A 118 -5.29 4.95 -8.76
C ALA A 118 -6.71 5.40 -8.44
N LEU A 119 -7.69 4.73 -9.03
CA LEU A 119 -9.10 4.86 -8.69
C LEU A 119 -9.59 3.54 -8.09
N ARG A 120 -10.15 3.63 -6.89
CA ARG A 120 -10.79 2.51 -6.22
C ARG A 120 -12.27 2.80 -6.03
N ILE A 121 -13.10 1.83 -6.40
CA ILE A 121 -14.54 1.81 -6.10
C ILE A 121 -14.86 0.54 -5.33
N GLY A 122 -15.74 0.62 -4.35
CA GLY A 122 -16.03 -0.56 -3.52
C GLY A 122 -17.27 -0.42 -2.66
N GLY A 123 -17.58 -1.51 -1.99
CA GLY A 123 -18.63 -1.58 -0.99
C GLY A 123 -18.17 -2.33 0.25
N ARG A 124 -18.67 -1.90 1.41
CA ARG A 124 -18.43 -2.52 2.70
C ARG A 124 -19.74 -2.73 3.42
N LEU A 125 -19.94 -3.94 3.90
CA LEU A 125 -21.00 -4.27 4.86
C LEU A 125 -20.39 -4.27 6.25
N THR A 126 -21.06 -3.60 7.18
CA THR A 126 -20.74 -3.63 8.61
C THR A 126 -21.97 -4.01 9.41
N GLY A 127 -21.75 -4.76 10.46
CA GLY A 127 -22.80 -5.13 11.39
C GLY A 127 -22.22 -5.46 12.76
N ASP A 128 -23.09 -5.56 13.75
CA ASP A 128 -22.67 -5.83 15.14
C ASP A 128 -22.97 -7.27 15.50
N PHE A 129 -21.96 -7.94 16.09
CA PHE A 129 -22.17 -9.20 16.82
C PHE A 129 -22.69 -8.95 18.23
N SER A 130 -22.27 -7.83 18.85
CA SER A 130 -22.65 -7.41 20.19
C SER A 130 -22.46 -5.89 20.37
N ALA A 131 -22.82 -5.35 21.52
CA ALA A 131 -22.58 -3.95 21.87
C ALA A 131 -21.08 -3.55 21.89
N THR A 132 -20.18 -4.53 21.88
CA THR A 132 -18.73 -4.31 21.95
C THR A 132 -17.96 -4.84 20.77
N THR A 133 -18.62 -5.58 19.86
CA THR A 133 -17.93 -6.26 18.75
C THR A 133 -18.69 -6.07 17.46
N SER A 134 -18.06 -5.48 16.47
CA SER A 134 -18.60 -5.31 15.11
C SER A 134 -17.70 -5.97 14.08
N TRP A 135 -18.30 -6.39 12.98
CA TRP A 135 -17.63 -7.00 11.84
C TRP A 135 -17.75 -6.13 10.60
N LYS A 136 -16.80 -6.31 9.69
CA LYS A 136 -16.76 -5.67 8.38
C LYS A 136 -16.38 -6.67 7.31
N VAL A 137 -17.12 -6.68 6.21
CA VAL A 137 -16.79 -7.43 4.99
C VAL A 137 -16.88 -6.46 3.83
N GLY A 138 -15.89 -6.46 2.95
CA GLY A 138 -15.87 -5.54 1.81
C GLY A 138 -15.31 -6.19 0.56
N ALA A 139 -15.71 -5.60 -0.57
CA ALA A 139 -15.12 -5.88 -1.87
C ALA A 139 -14.90 -4.56 -2.61
N ALA A 140 -13.79 -4.47 -3.33
CA ALA A 140 -13.47 -3.30 -4.12
C ALA A 140 -12.73 -3.71 -5.40
N TYR A 141 -12.80 -2.83 -6.38
CA TYR A 141 -11.99 -2.86 -7.59
C TYR A 141 -11.12 -1.62 -7.61
N GLU A 142 -9.86 -1.79 -7.95
CA GLU A 142 -8.87 -0.73 -8.09
C GLU A 142 -8.24 -0.80 -9.48
N HIS A 143 -8.17 0.35 -10.12
CA HIS A 143 -7.43 0.54 -11.37
C HIS A 143 -6.31 1.55 -11.14
N VAL A 144 -5.09 1.14 -11.44
CA VAL A 144 -3.91 2.01 -11.47
C VAL A 144 -3.67 2.42 -12.91
N PHE A 145 -3.78 3.73 -13.20
CA PHE A 145 -3.73 4.27 -14.56
C PHE A 145 -2.30 4.41 -15.06
N ASP A 146 -1.37 4.70 -14.14
CA ASP A 146 0.02 4.95 -14.42
C ASP A 146 0.87 4.40 -13.27
N GLY A 147 2.02 3.85 -13.58
CA GLY A 147 2.86 3.20 -12.58
C GLY A 147 4.13 2.63 -13.21
N ASP A 148 4.52 3.19 -14.37
CA ASP A 148 5.76 2.82 -15.01
C ASP A 148 6.93 3.48 -14.26
N ALA A 149 7.91 2.67 -13.92
CA ALA A 149 9.20 3.09 -13.40
C ALA A 149 10.28 2.64 -14.37
N GLU A 150 11.30 3.45 -14.53
CA GLU A 150 12.49 3.11 -15.33
C GLU A 150 13.64 2.85 -14.37
N ALA A 151 14.40 1.81 -14.64
CA ALA A 151 15.63 1.50 -13.91
C ALA A 151 16.75 1.16 -14.89
N ASP A 152 17.93 1.66 -14.61
CA ASP A 152 19.13 1.43 -15.38
C ASP A 152 20.27 0.93 -14.48
N ILE A 153 21.06 0.00 -14.98
CA ILE A 153 22.38 -0.30 -14.40
C ILE A 153 23.43 0.54 -15.14
N LEU A 154 24.11 1.39 -14.40
CA LEU A 154 25.17 2.23 -14.90
C LEU A 154 26.53 1.57 -14.61
N PHE A 155 27.36 1.40 -15.64
CA PHE A 155 28.69 0.84 -15.53
C PHE A 155 29.64 1.42 -16.59
N GLY A 156 30.78 1.95 -16.15
CA GLY A 156 31.84 2.41 -17.04
C GLY A 156 31.41 3.48 -18.06
N GLY A 157 30.38 4.29 -17.74
CA GLY A 157 29.81 5.30 -18.63
C GLY A 157 28.78 4.75 -19.64
N SER A 158 28.36 3.50 -19.50
CA SER A 158 27.29 2.86 -20.25
C SER A 158 26.07 2.62 -19.35
N ALA A 159 24.86 2.70 -19.90
CA ALA A 159 23.61 2.36 -19.21
C ALA A 159 23.00 1.11 -19.84
N ALA A 160 22.49 0.21 -19.02
CA ALA A 160 21.73 -0.95 -19.43
C ALA A 160 20.37 -0.90 -18.76
N ALA A 161 19.31 -0.75 -19.55
CA ALA A 161 17.94 -0.70 -19.05
C ALA A 161 17.52 -2.04 -18.42
N LEU A 162 16.87 -1.97 -17.28
CA LEU A 162 16.23 -3.08 -16.63
C LEU A 162 14.73 -3.09 -16.95
N ASP A 163 14.20 -4.28 -17.18
CA ASP A 163 12.76 -4.47 -17.34
C ASP A 163 12.09 -4.47 -15.94
N VAL A 164 11.51 -3.33 -15.58
CA VAL A 164 10.83 -3.14 -14.30
C VAL A 164 9.34 -3.39 -14.52
N PRO A 165 8.70 -4.24 -13.71
CA PRO A 165 7.27 -4.47 -13.83
C PRO A 165 6.48 -3.19 -13.58
N SER A 166 5.56 -2.85 -14.49
CA SER A 166 4.62 -1.74 -14.30
C SER A 166 3.70 -2.00 -13.11
N LEU A 167 3.42 -0.96 -12.33
CA LEU A 167 2.40 -0.99 -11.28
C LEU A 167 0.99 -0.72 -11.81
N SER A 168 0.86 -0.36 -13.11
CA SER A 168 -0.43 -0.15 -13.75
C SER A 168 -1.23 -1.47 -13.82
N GLY A 169 -2.57 -1.35 -13.83
CA GLY A 169 -3.40 -2.53 -13.98
C GLY A 169 -4.60 -2.57 -13.04
N ASN A 170 -5.18 -3.76 -12.95
CA ASN A 170 -6.47 -4.01 -12.35
C ASN A 170 -6.35 -4.95 -11.16
N THR A 171 -6.94 -4.58 -10.03
CA THR A 171 -6.88 -5.38 -8.80
C THR A 171 -8.25 -5.48 -8.15
N GLY A 172 -8.71 -6.69 -7.94
CA GLY A 172 -9.81 -7.00 -7.02
C GLY A 172 -9.31 -7.04 -5.58
N ILE A 173 -10.08 -6.49 -4.66
CA ILE A 173 -9.73 -6.42 -3.24
C ILE A 173 -10.89 -7.00 -2.44
N LEU A 174 -10.58 -7.93 -1.53
CA LEU A 174 -11.49 -8.46 -0.53
C LEU A 174 -11.03 -7.99 0.84
N GLU A 175 -11.96 -7.53 1.68
CA GLU A 175 -11.66 -7.00 3.01
C GLU A 175 -12.49 -7.76 4.05
N LEU A 176 -11.84 -8.17 5.15
CA LEU A 176 -12.47 -8.69 6.35
C LEU A 176 -11.94 -7.90 7.54
N GLY A 177 -12.82 -7.55 8.46
CA GLY A 177 -12.41 -6.81 9.66
C GLY A 177 -13.28 -7.14 10.87
N LEU A 178 -12.67 -6.97 12.03
CA LEU A 178 -13.28 -7.09 13.33
C LEU A 178 -12.87 -5.90 14.18
N SER A 179 -13.84 -5.22 14.78
CA SER A 179 -13.62 -4.12 15.72
C SER A 179 -14.12 -4.53 17.10
N VAL A 180 -13.29 -4.34 18.11
CA VAL A 180 -13.60 -4.74 19.49
C VAL A 180 -13.36 -3.55 20.43
N LYS A 181 -14.32 -3.30 21.32
CA LYS A 181 -14.23 -2.33 22.41
C LYS A 181 -14.16 -3.06 23.76
N PRO A 182 -13.36 -2.60 24.74
CA PRO A 182 -13.35 -3.19 26.09
C PRO A 182 -14.72 -3.13 26.79
N SER A 183 -15.52 -2.11 26.51
CA SER A 183 -16.91 -1.96 26.93
C SER A 183 -17.67 -1.07 25.94
N ALA A 184 -19.00 -1.09 25.95
CA ALA A 184 -19.81 -0.25 25.07
C ALA A 184 -19.54 1.26 25.24
N ALA A 185 -19.16 1.70 26.43
CA ALA A 185 -18.81 3.09 26.74
C ALA A 185 -17.30 3.40 26.62
N SER A 186 -16.49 2.43 26.20
CA SER A 186 -15.04 2.63 26.07
C SER A 186 -14.71 3.61 24.94
N PRO A 187 -13.83 4.60 25.17
CA PRO A 187 -13.29 5.42 24.10
C PRO A 187 -12.26 4.66 23.24
N TRP A 188 -11.79 3.50 23.69
CA TRP A 188 -10.82 2.68 22.97
C TRP A 188 -11.52 1.67 22.05
N THR A 189 -10.98 1.53 20.86
CA THR A 189 -11.39 0.50 19.89
C THR A 189 -10.13 -0.16 19.34
N ALA A 190 -10.11 -1.48 19.33
CA ALA A 190 -9.09 -2.26 18.63
C ALA A 190 -9.70 -2.80 17.34
N ASP A 191 -9.03 -2.56 16.20
CA ASP A 191 -9.42 -3.05 14.89
C ASP A 191 -8.41 -4.07 14.38
N ILE A 192 -8.89 -5.20 13.90
CA ILE A 192 -8.11 -6.23 13.22
C ILE A 192 -8.67 -6.36 11.81
N GLY A 193 -7.81 -6.36 10.81
CA GLY A 193 -8.23 -6.45 9.42
C GLY A 193 -7.33 -7.35 8.59
N VAL A 194 -7.93 -8.01 7.60
CA VAL A 194 -7.22 -8.76 6.56
C VAL A 194 -7.76 -8.31 5.21
N LYS A 195 -6.85 -8.13 4.24
CA LYS A 195 -7.16 -7.83 2.85
C LYS A 195 -6.49 -8.84 1.94
N GLY A 196 -7.25 -9.36 0.99
CA GLY A 196 -6.73 -10.17 -0.11
C GLY A 196 -6.76 -9.37 -1.41
N TYR A 197 -5.77 -9.57 -2.25
CA TYR A 197 -5.62 -8.92 -3.55
C TYR A 197 -5.55 -9.96 -4.67
N VAL A 198 -6.27 -9.72 -5.77
CA VAL A 198 -6.31 -10.60 -6.92
C VAL A 198 -6.34 -9.77 -8.21
N GLY A 199 -5.57 -10.19 -9.19
CA GLY A 199 -5.40 -9.48 -10.47
C GLY A 199 -3.93 -9.18 -10.72
N ASP A 200 -3.62 -7.98 -11.19
CA ASP A 200 -2.23 -7.56 -11.45
C ASP A 200 -1.44 -7.45 -10.15
N ARG A 201 -2.05 -6.91 -9.10
CA ARG A 201 -1.52 -7.06 -7.74
C ARG A 201 -2.11 -8.29 -7.06
N ARG A 202 -1.26 -9.14 -6.46
CA ARG A 202 -1.64 -10.36 -5.75
C ARG A 202 -1.03 -10.39 -4.37
N GLY A 203 -1.71 -11.02 -3.41
CA GLY A 203 -1.20 -11.21 -2.07
C GLY A 203 -2.25 -10.98 -0.99
N ALA A 204 -1.78 -10.89 0.24
CA ALA A 204 -2.61 -10.59 1.41
C ALA A 204 -1.88 -9.61 2.33
N ALA A 205 -2.66 -8.81 3.06
CA ALA A 205 -2.16 -7.89 4.07
C ALA A 205 -3.00 -8.00 5.34
N GLY A 206 -2.33 -8.03 6.49
CA GLY A 206 -2.97 -7.92 7.80
C GLY A 206 -2.74 -6.55 8.41
N SER A 207 -3.67 -6.10 9.24
CA SER A 207 -3.55 -4.86 9.99
C SER A 207 -4.13 -4.99 11.39
N ILE A 208 -3.48 -4.35 12.34
CA ILE A 208 -3.99 -4.17 13.70
C ILE A 208 -3.86 -2.68 14.00
N SER A 209 -4.92 -2.06 14.52
CA SER A 209 -4.89 -0.68 14.96
C SER A 209 -5.66 -0.49 16.27
N VAL A 210 -5.26 0.51 17.01
CA VAL A 210 -5.93 0.92 18.24
C VAL A 210 -6.29 2.40 18.08
N LEU A 211 -7.56 2.71 18.27
CA LEU A 211 -8.11 4.06 18.17
C LEU A 211 -8.60 4.53 19.51
N TYR A 212 -8.45 5.82 19.77
CA TYR A 212 -9.00 6.51 20.93
C TYR A 212 -9.90 7.65 20.44
N ALA A 213 -11.14 7.68 20.90
CA ALA A 213 -12.09 8.75 20.63
C ALA A 213 -12.10 9.74 21.79
N PHE A 214 -11.97 11.04 21.51
CA PHE A 214 -11.99 12.14 22.47
C PHE A 214 -13.41 12.60 22.78
#